data_1d9c752aa3e4757bbc17b9ba9ff7e20d
#
_entry.id   1d9c752aa3e4757bbc17b9ba9ff7e20d
#
_cell.length_a   1.000
_cell.length_b   1.000
_cell.length_c   1.000
_cell.angle_alpha   90.00
_cell.angle_beta   90.00
_cell.angle_gamma   90.00
#
_symmetry.space_group_name_H-M   'P 1'
#
loop_
_entity.id
_entity.type
_entity.pdbx_description
1 polymer ?
#
loop_
_entity_poly.entity_id
_entity_poly.type
_entity_poly.pdbx_seq_one_letter_code
_entity_poly.pdbx_strand_id
1 'polypeptide(L)'
;MQSKARQSKARLSNALWLSNAHTSAFISFTVAKLNPRDHHPIFTTAASMQPCPAVPISNGLKIPVLGLGTSHNGGYSHEAVVYALQECGIRHIDTAKRYGCEEALAGSLLESRVPREDLWITTKLWPGDYGYQSATQACRASAARLGVEYLDLYLMHWPDCTVPGRSNREVRAETWRALEEMYDEGLCRAIGVSNFLVSHLEELKEDCGVVPHVNQVEFHPFQQPWELVEYCRREGIAFEGYCPLAKGQALTHPVILELSKKYNRSASQICIRWSIQNGVITIPKSTKPHRILENCQVFGFMLSEEDMDSIGRLHTDTKLVRLSYPLWKG
;
A
#
# COMPACT_ATOMS: atom_id res chain seq x y z
N MET A 1 26.97 25.65 17.57
CA MET A 1 25.95 26.23 16.65
C MET A 1 25.05 25.18 16.00
N GLN A 2 25.52 23.97 15.69
CA GLN A 2 24.70 22.90 15.10
C GLN A 2 23.60 22.32 16.03
N SER A 3 23.76 22.37 17.34
CA SER A 3 22.77 21.81 18.29
C SER A 3 21.49 22.66 18.43
N LYS A 4 21.58 23.98 18.27
CA LYS A 4 20.40 24.88 18.35
C LYS A 4 19.53 24.83 17.07
N ALA A 5 20.12 24.55 15.91
CA ALA A 5 19.37 24.37 14.66
C ALA A 5 18.57 23.06 14.64
N ARG A 6 19.10 21.99 15.28
CA ARG A 6 18.39 20.71 15.41
C ARG A 6 17.20 20.78 16.36
N GLN A 7 17.31 21.53 17.47
CA GLN A 7 16.19 21.75 18.40
C GLN A 7 15.06 22.61 17.81
N SER A 8 15.38 23.51 16.87
CA SER A 8 14.35 24.30 16.20
C SER A 8 13.62 23.50 15.11
N LYS A 9 14.31 22.60 14.41
CA LYS A 9 13.64 21.68 13.44
C LYS A 9 12.73 20.67 14.15
N ALA A 10 13.15 20.08 15.27
CA ALA A 10 12.32 19.16 16.05
C ALA A 10 11.05 19.84 16.63
N ARG A 11 11.14 21.12 17.00
CA ARG A 11 9.96 21.91 17.47
C ARG A 11 9.02 22.28 16.31
N LEU A 12 9.54 22.49 15.10
CA LEU A 12 8.72 22.74 13.91
C LEU A 12 8.02 21.46 13.41
N SER A 13 8.67 20.30 13.51
CA SER A 13 8.04 19.03 13.14
C SER A 13 6.91 18.64 14.08
N ASN A 14 7.04 18.87 15.40
CA ASN A 14 5.94 18.66 16.35
C ASN A 14 4.76 19.61 16.09
N ALA A 15 5.01 20.82 15.57
CA ALA A 15 3.94 21.73 15.13
C ALA A 15 3.23 21.24 13.86
N LEU A 16 3.95 20.56 12.96
CA LEU A 16 3.37 19.94 11.74
C LEU A 16 2.45 18.76 12.07
N TRP A 17 2.77 17.95 13.08
CA TRP A 17 1.89 16.90 13.55
C TRP A 17 0.56 17.44 14.10
N LEU A 18 0.60 18.61 14.74
CA LEU A 18 -0.58 19.25 15.34
C LEU A 18 -1.43 20.06 14.34
N SER A 19 -0.84 20.54 13.21
CA SER A 19 -1.55 21.43 12.27
C SER A 19 -2.30 20.68 11.15
N ASN A 20 -1.98 19.41 10.86
CA ASN A 20 -2.63 18.63 9.81
C ASN A 20 -3.95 17.96 10.24
N ALA A 21 -4.41 18.19 11.47
CA ALA A 21 -5.63 17.58 12.02
C ALA A 21 -6.95 18.15 11.47
N HIS A 22 -6.93 19.16 10.58
CA HIS A 22 -8.13 19.82 10.10
C HIS A 22 -8.20 19.96 8.58
N THR A 23 -8.35 18.85 7.86
CA THR A 23 -9.07 18.83 6.57
C THR A 23 -9.43 17.38 6.21
N SER A 24 -10.44 16.88 6.89
CA SER A 24 -11.11 15.62 6.48
C SER A 24 -12.00 15.95 5.27
N ALA A 25 -11.44 15.88 4.08
CA ALA A 25 -12.22 15.88 2.85
C ALA A 25 -12.80 14.46 2.66
N PHE A 26 -14.06 14.28 3.02
CA PHE A 26 -14.84 13.14 2.53
C PHE A 26 -14.83 13.17 1.01
N ILE A 27 -14.20 12.18 0.36
CA ILE A 27 -14.32 11.99 -1.07
C ILE A 27 -15.72 11.43 -1.32
N SER A 28 -16.69 12.32 -1.54
CA SER A 28 -18.01 11.96 -2.04
C SER A 28 -17.88 11.63 -3.53
N PHE A 29 -17.95 10.35 -3.87
CA PHE A 29 -18.02 9.92 -5.27
C PHE A 29 -19.43 10.19 -5.78
N THR A 30 -19.62 11.27 -6.54
CA THR A 30 -20.86 11.51 -7.26
C THR A 30 -20.88 10.62 -8.50
N VAL A 31 -21.59 9.50 -8.42
CA VAL A 31 -21.82 8.63 -9.57
C VAL A 31 -23.03 9.12 -10.33
N ALA A 32 -22.88 9.41 -11.62
CA ALA A 32 -24.00 9.64 -12.54
C ALA A 32 -24.93 8.42 -12.54
N LYS A 33 -26.24 8.65 -12.36
CA LYS A 33 -27.27 7.61 -12.37
C LYS A 33 -27.32 6.93 -13.73
N LEU A 34 -26.91 5.66 -13.79
CA LEU A 34 -27.08 4.79 -14.95
C LEU A 34 -28.44 4.08 -14.87
N ASN A 35 -29.11 3.96 -16.01
CA ASN A 35 -30.44 3.41 -16.19
C ASN A 35 -30.39 1.86 -16.14
N PRO A 36 -31.34 1.14 -15.47
CA PRO A 36 -31.22 -0.30 -15.19
C PRO A 36 -31.62 -1.27 -16.32
N ARG A 37 -31.63 -0.88 -17.58
CA ARG A 37 -32.20 -1.72 -18.65
C ARG A 37 -31.29 -1.95 -19.84
N ASP A 38 -30.06 -2.43 -19.67
CA ASP A 38 -29.28 -2.99 -20.79
C ASP A 38 -28.51 -4.23 -20.32
N HIS A 39 -29.15 -5.39 -20.48
CA HIS A 39 -28.54 -6.70 -20.24
C HIS A 39 -27.98 -7.28 -21.56
N HIS A 40 -26.69 -7.09 -21.80
CA HIS A 40 -25.90 -7.99 -22.65
C HIS A 40 -24.53 -8.23 -21.95
N PRO A 41 -23.96 -9.46 -21.98
CA PRO A 41 -22.60 -9.69 -21.48
C PRO A 41 -21.63 -9.08 -22.49
N ILE A 42 -21.27 -7.82 -22.26
CA ILE A 42 -20.25 -7.14 -23.06
C ILE A 42 -18.90 -7.58 -22.51
N PHE A 43 -18.10 -8.28 -23.30
CA PHE A 43 -16.68 -8.37 -23.12
C PHE A 43 -16.12 -6.95 -23.25
N THR A 44 -15.94 -6.26 -22.12
CA THR A 44 -15.39 -4.92 -22.11
C THR A 44 -13.92 -4.97 -22.50
N THR A 45 -13.58 -4.35 -23.62
CA THR A 45 -12.20 -4.07 -24.00
C THR A 45 -11.59 -3.05 -23.05
N ALA A 46 -10.26 -2.99 -22.93
CA ALA A 46 -9.53 -2.05 -22.07
C ALA A 46 -9.99 -0.58 -22.21
N ALA A 47 -10.47 -0.20 -23.40
CA ALA A 47 -10.99 1.13 -23.73
C ALA A 47 -12.27 1.54 -22.94
N SER A 48 -12.93 0.61 -22.20
CA SER A 48 -14.15 0.87 -21.43
C SER A 48 -13.93 0.84 -19.91
N MET A 49 -12.69 0.63 -19.46
CA MET A 49 -12.38 0.61 -18.02
C MET A 49 -12.35 2.04 -17.47
N GLN A 50 -12.97 2.24 -16.31
CA GLN A 50 -12.86 3.51 -15.62
C GLN A 50 -11.43 3.69 -15.10
N PRO A 51 -10.86 4.91 -15.21
CA PRO A 51 -9.52 5.17 -14.72
C PRO A 51 -9.43 4.91 -13.22
N CYS A 52 -8.30 4.36 -12.77
CA CYS A 52 -8.02 4.18 -11.36
C CYS A 52 -7.87 5.55 -10.68
N PRO A 53 -8.68 5.88 -9.67
CA PRO A 53 -8.50 7.10 -8.91
C PRO A 53 -7.18 7.09 -8.14
N ALA A 54 -6.69 8.30 -7.83
CA ALA A 54 -5.55 8.48 -6.94
C ALA A 54 -5.93 9.38 -5.76
N VAL A 55 -5.40 9.10 -4.58
CA VAL A 55 -5.64 9.87 -3.36
C VAL A 55 -4.39 10.65 -2.95
N PRO A 56 -4.55 11.88 -2.45
CA PRO A 56 -3.42 12.64 -1.95
C PRO A 56 -2.86 12.00 -0.66
N ILE A 57 -1.54 12.08 -0.50
CA ILE A 57 -0.83 11.77 0.74
C ILE A 57 -0.28 13.06 1.35
N SER A 58 0.25 13.00 2.57
CA SER A 58 0.58 14.19 3.37
C SER A 58 1.60 15.15 2.75
N ASN A 59 2.44 14.69 1.82
CA ASN A 59 3.39 15.54 1.09
C ASN A 59 2.85 16.11 -0.24
N GLY A 60 1.55 15.94 -0.53
CA GLY A 60 0.89 16.45 -1.73
C GLY A 60 0.98 15.55 -2.97
N LEU A 61 1.76 14.47 -2.94
CA LEU A 61 1.75 13.47 -3.99
C LEU A 61 0.44 12.69 -4.00
N LYS A 62 0.15 12.04 -5.13
CA LYS A 62 -1.07 11.22 -5.28
C LYS A 62 -0.69 9.77 -5.55
N ILE A 63 -1.20 8.86 -4.73
CA ILE A 63 -1.02 7.41 -4.87
C ILE A 63 -2.29 6.77 -5.47
N PRO A 64 -2.18 5.93 -6.54
CA PRO A 64 -3.34 5.21 -7.07
C PRO A 64 -3.93 4.26 -6.03
N VAL A 65 -5.26 4.28 -5.87
CA VAL A 65 -5.96 3.48 -4.83
C VAL A 65 -5.95 1.97 -5.08
N LEU A 66 -5.61 1.56 -6.31
CA LEU A 66 -5.47 0.16 -6.69
C LEU A 66 -4.08 -0.05 -7.31
N GLY A 67 -3.31 -0.95 -6.72
CA GLY A 67 -2.00 -1.36 -7.22
C GLY A 67 -1.94 -2.86 -7.50
N LEU A 68 -0.78 -3.31 -8.01
CA LEU A 68 -0.45 -4.71 -8.20
C LEU A 68 0.70 -5.09 -7.27
N GLY A 69 0.44 -6.00 -6.32
CA GLY A 69 1.47 -6.61 -5.49
C GLY A 69 2.25 -7.69 -6.25
N THR A 70 3.56 -7.79 -5.98
CA THR A 70 4.47 -8.75 -6.61
C THR A 70 5.07 -9.74 -5.61
N SER A 71 4.47 -9.90 -4.42
CA SER A 71 5.04 -10.76 -3.37
C SER A 71 5.37 -12.17 -3.88
N HIS A 72 6.40 -12.79 -3.30
CA HIS A 72 6.95 -14.09 -3.71
C HIS A 72 5.96 -15.26 -3.59
N ASN A 73 4.88 -15.10 -2.83
CA ASN A 73 3.88 -16.14 -2.67
C ASN A 73 3.16 -16.42 -4.00
N GLY A 74 3.40 -17.58 -4.58
CA GLY A 74 2.91 -17.96 -5.92
C GLY A 74 3.75 -17.42 -7.08
N GLY A 75 4.96 -16.94 -6.82
CA GLY A 75 5.95 -16.52 -7.82
C GLY A 75 5.68 -15.14 -8.44
N TYR A 76 6.62 -14.72 -9.28
CA TYR A 76 6.56 -13.53 -10.14
C TYR A 76 6.16 -13.96 -11.56
N SER A 77 5.46 -13.12 -12.28
CA SER A 77 5.14 -13.33 -13.70
C SER A 77 5.39 -12.05 -14.47
N HIS A 78 6.41 -12.06 -15.32
CA HIS A 78 6.78 -10.97 -16.18
C HIS A 78 5.62 -10.56 -17.10
N GLU A 79 5.07 -11.54 -17.83
CA GLU A 79 3.92 -11.35 -18.73
C GLU A 79 2.71 -10.71 -18.02
N ALA A 80 2.40 -11.17 -16.80
CA ALA A 80 1.27 -10.64 -16.05
C ALA A 80 1.48 -9.18 -15.63
N VAL A 81 2.71 -8.78 -15.31
CA VAL A 81 3.03 -7.38 -14.96
C VAL A 81 3.00 -6.51 -16.21
N VAL A 82 3.58 -6.93 -17.32
CA VAL A 82 3.50 -6.21 -18.60
C VAL A 82 2.04 -6.01 -19.01
N TYR A 83 1.24 -7.07 -18.97
CA TYR A 83 -0.20 -7.01 -19.26
C TYR A 83 -0.94 -6.04 -18.33
N ALA A 84 -0.63 -6.04 -17.03
CA ALA A 84 -1.23 -5.12 -16.06
C ALA A 84 -0.97 -3.65 -16.42
N LEU A 85 0.25 -3.34 -16.82
CA LEU A 85 0.67 -1.99 -17.19
C LEU A 85 0.09 -1.54 -18.53
N GLN A 86 0.13 -2.41 -19.56
CA GLN A 86 -0.29 -2.09 -20.92
C GLN A 86 -1.81 -2.13 -21.08
N GLU A 87 -2.47 -3.18 -20.58
CA GLU A 87 -3.86 -3.49 -20.89
C GLU A 87 -4.84 -3.16 -19.76
N CYS A 88 -4.37 -3.23 -18.49
CA CYS A 88 -5.25 -2.99 -17.34
C CYS A 88 -5.14 -1.58 -16.75
N GLY A 89 -4.25 -0.73 -17.28
CA GLY A 89 -4.08 0.64 -16.79
C GLY A 89 -3.53 0.73 -15.35
N ILE A 90 -2.93 -0.34 -14.83
CA ILE A 90 -2.24 -0.30 -13.53
C ILE A 90 -1.09 0.68 -13.62
N ARG A 91 -1.00 1.56 -12.60
CA ARG A 91 0.08 2.56 -12.46
C ARG A 91 0.75 2.52 -11.10
N HIS A 92 0.33 1.63 -10.22
CA HIS A 92 0.92 1.41 -8.90
C HIS A 92 1.41 -0.04 -8.81
N ILE A 93 2.72 -0.21 -8.62
CA ILE A 93 3.38 -1.52 -8.44
C ILE A 93 4.01 -1.56 -7.06
N ASP A 94 3.67 -2.59 -6.29
CA ASP A 94 4.25 -2.86 -4.98
C ASP A 94 5.18 -4.08 -5.05
N THR A 95 6.43 -3.89 -4.65
CA THR A 95 7.44 -4.94 -4.53
C THR A 95 8.21 -4.83 -3.21
N ALA A 96 9.24 -5.63 -3.04
CA ALA A 96 10.21 -5.56 -1.95
C ALA A 96 11.50 -6.29 -2.31
N LYS A 97 12.63 -5.86 -1.73
CA LYS A 97 13.90 -6.62 -1.79
C LYS A 97 13.71 -8.10 -1.42
N ARG A 98 12.93 -8.35 -0.36
CA ARG A 98 12.67 -9.70 0.17
C ARG A 98 11.95 -10.62 -0.81
N TYR A 99 11.24 -10.08 -1.80
CA TYR A 99 10.52 -10.86 -2.80
C TYR A 99 11.44 -11.44 -3.90
N GLY A 100 12.65 -10.88 -4.05
CA GLY A 100 13.65 -11.36 -4.99
C GLY A 100 13.30 -11.15 -6.46
N CYS A 101 12.38 -10.21 -6.77
CA CYS A 101 11.90 -9.98 -8.14
C CYS A 101 12.14 -8.55 -8.64
N GLU A 102 12.91 -7.71 -7.94
CA GLU A 102 13.14 -6.31 -8.36
C GLU A 102 13.80 -6.21 -9.74
N GLU A 103 14.80 -7.05 -10.04
CA GLU A 103 15.47 -7.08 -11.37
C GLU A 103 14.52 -7.58 -12.48
N ALA A 104 13.73 -8.62 -12.19
CA ALA A 104 12.74 -9.10 -13.14
C ALA A 104 11.64 -8.06 -13.39
N LEU A 105 11.26 -7.30 -12.35
CA LEU A 105 10.32 -6.20 -12.47
C LEU A 105 10.87 -5.06 -13.33
N ALA A 106 12.16 -4.72 -13.22
CA ALA A 106 12.81 -3.74 -14.10
C ALA A 106 12.61 -4.07 -15.58
N GLY A 107 12.78 -5.35 -15.96
CA GLY A 107 12.50 -5.82 -17.31
C GLY A 107 11.05 -5.61 -17.74
N SER A 108 10.08 -5.88 -16.84
CA SER A 108 8.65 -5.65 -17.15
C SER A 108 8.29 -4.17 -17.26
N LEU A 109 8.89 -3.31 -16.42
CA LEU A 109 8.70 -1.86 -16.51
C LEU A 109 9.19 -1.33 -17.86
N LEU A 110 10.38 -1.74 -18.27
CA LEU A 110 10.96 -1.36 -19.57
C LEU A 110 10.11 -1.85 -20.74
N GLU A 111 9.70 -3.12 -20.74
CA GLU A 111 8.88 -3.71 -21.81
C GLU A 111 7.49 -3.09 -21.90
N SER A 112 6.91 -2.67 -20.77
CA SER A 112 5.61 -2.02 -20.73
C SER A 112 5.55 -0.70 -21.51
N ARG A 113 6.68 -0.03 -21.66
CA ARG A 113 6.82 1.31 -22.29
C ARG A 113 5.96 2.39 -21.62
N VAL A 114 5.46 2.15 -20.41
CA VAL A 114 4.77 3.18 -19.64
C VAL A 114 5.81 4.18 -19.13
N PRO A 115 5.62 5.50 -19.34
CA PRO A 115 6.55 6.52 -18.83
C PRO A 115 6.77 6.37 -17.31
N ARG A 116 8.01 6.56 -16.86
CA ARG A 116 8.39 6.40 -15.43
C ARG A 116 7.58 7.35 -14.53
N GLU A 117 7.32 8.56 -14.99
CA GLU A 117 6.55 9.59 -14.29
C GLU A 117 5.07 9.23 -14.09
N ASP A 118 4.52 8.34 -14.92
CA ASP A 118 3.16 7.84 -14.79
C ASP A 118 3.05 6.68 -13.80
N LEU A 119 4.18 6.15 -13.32
CA LEU A 119 4.22 5.00 -12.44
C LEU A 119 4.45 5.42 -10.99
N TRP A 120 3.75 4.75 -10.09
CA TRP A 120 4.02 4.70 -8.66
C TRP A 120 4.68 3.37 -8.32
N ILE A 121 5.96 3.38 -7.94
CA ILE A 121 6.75 2.19 -7.61
C ILE A 121 7.07 2.20 -6.12
N THR A 122 6.56 1.19 -5.40
CA THR A 122 6.84 0.96 -3.99
C THR A 122 7.79 -0.22 -3.84
N THR A 123 8.85 -0.05 -3.05
CA THR A 123 9.66 -1.18 -2.56
C THR A 123 9.97 -1.02 -1.07
N LYS A 124 10.60 -2.03 -0.43
CA LYS A 124 10.67 -2.10 1.02
C LYS A 124 12.05 -2.55 1.50
N LEU A 125 12.50 -1.90 2.58
CA LEU A 125 13.70 -2.21 3.33
C LEU A 125 13.44 -3.42 4.25
N TRP A 126 14.23 -4.47 4.09
CA TRP A 126 14.11 -5.63 4.96
C TRP A 126 14.78 -5.39 6.32
N PRO A 127 14.27 -5.93 7.45
CA PRO A 127 14.86 -5.72 8.79
C PRO A 127 16.34 -6.09 8.94
N GLY A 128 16.85 -7.02 8.14
CA GLY A 128 18.27 -7.37 8.12
C GLY A 128 19.20 -6.28 7.57
N ASP A 129 18.63 -5.24 6.96
CA ASP A 129 19.36 -4.09 6.43
C ASP A 129 19.11 -2.82 7.27
N TYR A 130 18.55 -2.94 8.48
CA TYR A 130 18.30 -1.79 9.36
C TYR A 130 19.60 -1.23 9.94
N GLY A 131 19.57 0.06 10.24
CA GLY A 131 20.72 0.90 10.59
C GLY A 131 20.97 1.93 9.51
N TYR A 132 21.60 3.04 9.85
CA TYR A 132 21.72 4.20 8.96
C TYR A 132 22.45 3.88 7.64
N GLN A 133 23.67 3.34 7.73
CA GLN A 133 24.48 3.07 6.53
C GLN A 133 23.90 1.92 5.69
N SER A 134 23.47 0.84 6.32
CA SER A 134 22.91 -0.33 5.65
C SER A 134 21.59 -0.01 4.97
N ALA A 135 20.72 0.79 5.59
CA ALA A 135 19.46 1.23 4.99
C ALA A 135 19.69 2.12 3.77
N THR A 136 20.63 3.07 3.85
CA THR A 136 21.02 3.93 2.71
C THR A 136 21.54 3.10 1.54
N GLN A 137 22.45 2.14 1.79
CA GLN A 137 22.96 1.24 0.75
C GLN A 137 21.86 0.35 0.16
N ALA A 138 20.98 -0.21 1.00
CA ALA A 138 19.89 -1.06 0.55
C ALA A 138 18.87 -0.30 -0.32
N CYS A 139 18.56 0.95 0.00
CA CYS A 139 17.68 1.80 -0.80
C CYS A 139 18.27 2.05 -2.20
N ARG A 140 19.52 2.51 -2.28
CA ARG A 140 20.22 2.74 -3.55
C ARG A 140 20.33 1.45 -4.38
N ALA A 141 20.62 0.32 -3.73
CA ALA A 141 20.66 -0.98 -4.40
C ALA A 141 19.29 -1.43 -4.93
N SER A 142 18.18 -1.15 -4.22
CA SER A 142 16.83 -1.44 -4.71
C SER A 142 16.49 -0.58 -5.93
N ALA A 143 16.78 0.71 -5.92
CA ALA A 143 16.59 1.60 -7.08
C ALA A 143 17.40 1.11 -8.30
N ALA A 144 18.66 0.71 -8.08
CA ALA A 144 19.52 0.16 -9.14
C ALA A 144 18.96 -1.15 -9.72
N ARG A 145 18.48 -2.10 -8.86
CA ARG A 145 17.87 -3.36 -9.35
C ARG A 145 16.58 -3.13 -10.12
N LEU A 146 15.79 -2.13 -9.71
CA LEU A 146 14.57 -1.71 -10.40
C LEU A 146 14.84 -0.91 -11.67
N GLY A 147 16.09 -0.46 -11.88
CA GLY A 147 16.47 0.34 -13.04
C GLY A 147 15.82 1.73 -13.05
N VAL A 148 15.62 2.33 -11.87
CA VAL A 148 14.94 3.62 -11.72
C VAL A 148 15.84 4.64 -11.02
N GLU A 149 15.66 5.93 -11.36
CA GLU A 149 16.40 7.03 -10.75
C GLU A 149 15.85 7.40 -9.37
N TYR A 150 14.55 7.16 -9.14
CA TYR A 150 13.87 7.42 -7.87
C TYR A 150 12.81 6.35 -7.57
N LEU A 151 12.47 6.22 -6.30
CA LEU A 151 11.37 5.41 -5.79
C LEU A 151 10.21 6.34 -5.43
N ASP A 152 8.98 5.98 -5.79
CA ASP A 152 7.82 6.78 -5.37
C ASP A 152 7.53 6.59 -3.88
N LEU A 153 7.72 5.36 -3.37
CA LEU A 153 7.56 5.05 -1.96
C LEU A 153 8.57 4.00 -1.51
N TYR A 154 9.26 4.29 -0.41
CA TYR A 154 10.15 3.34 0.25
C TYR A 154 9.68 3.08 1.68
N LEU A 155 9.46 1.80 2.02
CA LEU A 155 8.87 1.41 3.31
C LEU A 155 9.86 0.64 4.19
N MET A 156 9.89 0.91 5.48
CA MET A 156 10.39 -0.08 6.45
C MET A 156 9.40 -1.25 6.48
N HIS A 157 9.87 -2.47 6.14
CA HIS A 157 8.97 -3.61 5.87
C HIS A 157 8.30 -4.17 7.14
N TRP A 158 9.00 -4.09 8.29
CA TRP A 158 8.51 -4.54 9.60
C TRP A 158 9.05 -3.62 10.70
N PRO A 159 8.35 -3.50 11.86
CA PRO A 159 8.81 -2.62 12.93
C PRO A 159 10.04 -3.16 13.67
N ASP A 160 10.22 -4.47 13.71
CA ASP A 160 11.21 -5.12 14.56
C ASP A 160 12.36 -5.74 13.76
N CYS A 161 13.53 -5.70 14.38
CA CYS A 161 14.76 -6.31 13.86
C CYS A 161 15.56 -6.92 15.02
N THR A 162 16.59 -7.70 14.71
CA THR A 162 17.53 -8.18 15.73
C THR A 162 18.89 -7.59 15.46
N VAL A 163 19.27 -6.60 16.29
CA VAL A 163 20.63 -6.07 16.35
C VAL A 163 21.14 -6.30 17.78
N PRO A 164 22.18 -7.11 17.95
CA PRO A 164 22.70 -7.40 19.29
C PRO A 164 23.04 -6.14 20.09
N GLY A 165 22.60 -6.09 21.34
CA GLY A 165 22.91 -4.98 22.25
C GLY A 165 22.14 -3.68 22.00
N ARG A 166 21.15 -3.68 21.10
CA ARG A 166 20.32 -2.48 20.78
C ARG A 166 18.84 -2.78 20.88
N SER A 167 18.07 -1.81 21.31
CA SER A 167 16.60 -1.90 21.28
C SER A 167 16.03 -1.69 19.87
N ASN A 168 14.86 -2.27 19.60
CA ASN A 168 14.16 -2.06 18.32
C ASN A 168 13.87 -0.57 18.07
N ARG A 169 13.50 0.20 19.11
CA ARG A 169 13.25 1.64 19.01
C ARG A 169 14.48 2.40 18.49
N GLU A 170 15.67 2.16 19.12
CA GLU A 170 16.91 2.81 18.68
C GLU A 170 17.24 2.50 17.22
N VAL A 171 17.10 1.23 16.83
CA VAL A 171 17.40 0.80 15.45
C VAL A 171 16.37 1.35 14.47
N ARG A 172 15.07 1.40 14.85
CA ARG A 172 14.03 2.05 14.03
C ARG A 172 14.32 3.53 13.81
N ALA A 173 14.62 4.26 14.89
CA ALA A 173 14.91 5.69 14.80
C ALA A 173 16.15 5.99 13.94
N GLU A 174 17.20 5.19 14.05
CA GLU A 174 18.39 5.30 13.20
C GLU A 174 18.08 4.99 11.74
N THR A 175 17.33 3.92 11.48
CA THR A 175 16.92 3.51 10.15
C THR A 175 16.03 4.58 9.51
N TRP A 176 15.08 5.12 10.27
CA TRP A 176 14.18 6.17 9.78
C TRP A 176 14.94 7.43 9.35
N ARG A 177 15.97 7.84 10.11
CA ARG A 177 16.83 8.96 9.71
C ARG A 177 17.51 8.74 8.35
N ALA A 178 17.87 7.49 8.02
CA ALA A 178 18.39 7.18 6.69
C ALA A 178 17.32 7.35 5.61
N LEU A 179 16.06 6.95 5.90
CA LEU A 179 14.96 7.16 4.96
C LEU A 179 14.65 8.64 4.77
N GLU A 180 14.70 9.44 5.84
CA GLU A 180 14.54 10.90 5.78
C GLU A 180 15.60 11.56 4.89
N GLU A 181 16.87 11.10 4.98
CA GLU A 181 17.92 11.59 4.09
C GLU A 181 17.67 11.23 2.63
N MET A 182 17.24 9.98 2.34
CA MET A 182 16.90 9.56 0.99
C MET A 182 15.68 10.32 0.43
N TYR A 183 14.77 10.73 1.30
CA TYR A 183 13.66 11.62 0.95
C TYR A 183 14.12 13.04 0.66
N ASP A 184 14.98 13.62 1.50
CA ASP A 184 15.55 14.96 1.30
C ASP A 184 16.43 15.05 0.04
N GLU A 185 17.13 13.97 -0.32
CA GLU A 185 17.91 13.85 -1.56
C GLU A 185 17.03 13.65 -2.82
N GLY A 186 15.76 13.31 -2.65
CA GLY A 186 14.83 13.03 -3.74
C GLY A 186 14.96 11.63 -4.34
N LEU A 187 15.79 10.74 -3.77
CA LEU A 187 15.83 9.32 -4.16
C LEU A 187 14.52 8.60 -3.83
N CYS A 188 13.88 8.98 -2.71
CA CYS A 188 12.54 8.52 -2.34
C CYS A 188 11.58 9.71 -2.36
N ARG A 189 10.55 9.69 -3.20
CA ARG A 189 9.53 10.75 -3.28
C ARG A 189 8.57 10.74 -2.08
N ALA A 190 8.39 9.58 -1.46
CA ALA A 190 7.70 9.36 -0.20
C ALA A 190 8.39 8.26 0.59
N ILE A 191 8.31 8.34 1.92
CA ILE A 191 8.80 7.31 2.83
C ILE A 191 7.69 6.87 3.77
N GLY A 192 7.73 5.62 4.20
CA GLY A 192 6.68 5.07 5.05
C GLY A 192 7.12 3.79 5.76
N VAL A 193 6.13 3.15 6.33
CA VAL A 193 6.32 1.96 7.13
C VAL A 193 5.33 0.85 6.73
N SER A 194 5.61 -0.38 7.13
CA SER A 194 4.72 -1.51 6.93
C SER A 194 4.65 -2.36 8.19
N ASN A 195 3.45 -2.84 8.54
CA ASN A 195 3.18 -3.64 9.73
C ASN A 195 3.42 -2.91 11.06
N PHE A 196 3.42 -1.58 11.06
CA PHE A 196 3.53 -0.79 12.27
C PHE A 196 2.17 -0.70 12.97
N LEU A 197 2.17 -0.96 14.27
CA LEU A 197 1.05 -0.74 15.18
C LEU A 197 1.04 0.71 15.68
N VAL A 198 -0.04 1.12 16.34
CA VAL A 198 -0.15 2.46 16.94
C VAL A 198 1.05 2.75 17.87
N SER A 199 1.43 1.79 18.72
CA SER A 199 2.59 1.97 19.61
C SER A 199 3.91 2.25 18.87
N HIS A 200 4.14 1.55 17.73
CA HIS A 200 5.33 1.79 16.92
C HIS A 200 5.31 3.16 16.24
N LEU A 201 4.13 3.61 15.81
CA LEU A 201 3.96 4.92 15.19
C LEU A 201 4.14 6.05 16.22
N GLU A 202 3.63 5.87 17.45
CA GLU A 202 3.83 6.84 18.53
C GLU A 202 5.31 6.95 18.92
N GLU A 203 6.03 5.81 19.06
CA GLU A 203 7.47 5.84 19.30
C GLU A 203 8.23 6.53 18.16
N LEU A 204 7.88 6.23 16.92
CA LEU A 204 8.52 6.85 15.76
C LEU A 204 8.26 8.36 15.72
N LYS A 205 7.06 8.80 16.10
CA LYS A 205 6.65 10.21 16.19
C LYS A 205 7.55 11.04 17.13
N GLU A 206 8.02 10.41 18.23
CA GLU A 206 8.93 11.09 19.16
C GLU A 206 10.34 11.27 18.56
N ASP A 207 10.75 10.38 17.66
CA ASP A 207 12.13 10.25 17.18
C ASP A 207 12.32 10.78 15.73
N CYS A 208 11.23 11.02 14.95
CA CYS A 208 11.31 11.38 13.55
C CYS A 208 11.13 12.88 13.26
N GLY A 209 11.70 13.34 12.14
CA GLY A 209 11.48 14.68 11.57
C GLY A 209 10.41 14.70 10.48
N VAL A 210 10.19 13.55 9.80
CA VAL A 210 9.18 13.36 8.76
C VAL A 210 8.19 12.30 9.20
N VAL A 211 6.91 12.64 9.20
CA VAL A 211 5.82 11.69 9.45
C VAL A 211 5.78 10.64 8.34
N PRO A 212 5.62 9.34 8.62
CA PRO A 212 5.39 8.34 7.59
C PRO A 212 4.23 8.76 6.67
N HIS A 213 4.47 8.78 5.36
CA HIS A 213 3.42 9.12 4.39
C HIS A 213 2.40 7.99 4.23
N VAL A 214 2.85 6.74 4.42
CA VAL A 214 2.04 5.53 4.26
C VAL A 214 2.35 4.54 5.38
N ASN A 215 1.33 3.84 5.89
CA ASN A 215 1.48 2.60 6.66
C ASN A 215 0.78 1.47 5.91
N GLN A 216 1.56 0.50 5.41
CA GLN A 216 1.05 -0.65 4.67
C GLN A 216 0.85 -1.85 5.61
N VAL A 217 -0.38 -2.34 5.76
CA VAL A 217 -0.74 -3.37 6.75
C VAL A 217 -1.67 -4.42 6.13
N GLU A 218 -1.74 -5.61 6.71
CA GLU A 218 -2.72 -6.63 6.31
C GLU A 218 -4.14 -6.13 6.51
N PHE A 219 -4.94 -6.12 5.41
CA PHE A 219 -6.33 -5.67 5.45
C PHE A 219 -7.20 -6.47 4.51
N HIS A 220 -8.19 -7.17 5.07
CA HIS A 220 -9.17 -8.00 4.35
C HIS A 220 -10.39 -8.27 5.24
N PRO A 221 -11.47 -8.90 4.75
CA PRO A 221 -12.70 -9.11 5.52
C PRO A 221 -12.52 -9.74 6.91
N PHE A 222 -11.48 -10.58 7.10
CA PHE A 222 -11.23 -11.25 8.39
C PHE A 222 -10.21 -10.53 9.28
N GLN A 223 -9.49 -9.52 8.74
CA GLN A 223 -8.51 -8.71 9.44
C GLN A 223 -8.76 -7.23 9.17
N GLN A 224 -9.32 -6.53 10.14
CA GLN A 224 -9.75 -5.14 10.01
C GLN A 224 -9.24 -4.33 11.21
N PRO A 225 -8.00 -3.86 11.22
CA PRO A 225 -7.43 -3.13 12.34
C PRO A 225 -7.94 -1.67 12.38
N TRP A 226 -9.22 -1.47 12.68
CA TRP A 226 -9.89 -0.16 12.60
C TRP A 226 -9.26 0.88 13.51
N GLU A 227 -8.81 0.51 14.69
CA GLU A 227 -8.09 1.44 15.57
C GLU A 227 -6.86 2.03 14.88
N LEU A 228 -6.09 1.19 14.18
CA LEU A 228 -4.91 1.62 13.44
C LEU A 228 -5.29 2.45 12.20
N VAL A 229 -6.36 2.06 11.48
CA VAL A 229 -6.88 2.83 10.33
C VAL A 229 -7.27 4.25 10.77
N GLU A 230 -8.03 4.38 11.86
CA GLU A 230 -8.46 5.68 12.39
C GLU A 230 -7.28 6.49 12.93
N TYR A 231 -6.31 5.83 13.58
CA TYR A 231 -5.07 6.48 14.00
C TYR A 231 -4.33 7.06 12.79
N CYS A 232 -4.10 6.26 11.75
CA CYS A 232 -3.41 6.72 10.55
C CYS A 232 -4.15 7.90 9.90
N ARG A 233 -5.50 7.83 9.80
CA ARG A 233 -6.32 8.92 9.25
C ARG A 233 -6.14 10.21 10.04
N ARG A 234 -6.16 10.15 11.38
CA ARG A 234 -6.01 11.31 12.26
C ARG A 234 -4.62 11.93 12.12
N GLU A 235 -3.58 11.11 11.97
CA GLU A 235 -2.20 11.58 11.85
C GLU A 235 -1.78 11.94 10.41
N GLY A 236 -2.70 11.86 9.43
CA GLY A 236 -2.41 12.17 8.03
C GLY A 236 -1.57 11.12 7.31
N ILE A 237 -1.53 9.89 7.83
CA ILE A 237 -0.82 8.75 7.26
C ILE A 237 -1.79 7.98 6.35
N ALA A 238 -1.46 7.82 5.08
CA ALA A 238 -2.28 7.01 4.18
C ALA A 238 -2.21 5.53 4.59
N PHE A 239 -3.37 4.87 4.64
CA PHE A 239 -3.44 3.45 4.97
C PHE A 239 -3.52 2.61 3.70
N GLU A 240 -2.58 1.69 3.56
CA GLU A 240 -2.50 0.76 2.43
C GLU A 240 -2.69 -0.68 2.90
N GLY A 241 -3.64 -1.39 2.27
CA GLY A 241 -4.02 -2.76 2.62
C GLY A 241 -3.42 -3.79 1.68
N TYR A 242 -2.55 -4.68 2.20
CA TYR A 242 -2.12 -5.84 1.47
C TYR A 242 -2.98 -7.08 1.78
N CYS A 243 -2.86 -8.12 0.95
CA CYS A 243 -3.59 -9.40 1.09
C CYS A 243 -5.14 -9.26 1.04
N PRO A 244 -5.73 -8.38 0.20
CA PRO A 244 -7.15 -8.03 0.26
C PRO A 244 -8.12 -9.20 0.07
N LEU A 245 -7.65 -10.34 -0.48
CA LEU A 245 -8.44 -11.54 -0.71
C LEU A 245 -8.24 -12.63 0.37
N ALA A 246 -7.56 -12.29 1.48
CA ALA A 246 -7.25 -13.22 2.57
C ALA A 246 -6.60 -14.53 2.05
N LYS A 247 -5.59 -14.44 1.16
CA LYS A 247 -4.97 -15.60 0.46
C LYS A 247 -5.97 -16.52 -0.23
N GLY A 248 -7.11 -15.96 -0.65
CA GLY A 248 -8.20 -16.71 -1.30
C GLY A 248 -9.30 -17.21 -0.36
N GLN A 249 -9.12 -17.16 0.96
CA GLN A 249 -10.12 -17.64 1.92
C GLN A 249 -11.42 -16.82 1.86
N ALA A 250 -11.33 -15.50 1.60
CA ALA A 250 -12.51 -14.66 1.47
C ALA A 250 -13.38 -15.03 0.25
N LEU A 251 -12.78 -15.60 -0.79
CA LEU A 251 -13.46 -15.87 -2.06
C LEU A 251 -14.53 -16.99 -1.97
N THR A 252 -14.48 -17.81 -0.95
CA THR A 252 -15.42 -18.91 -0.71
C THR A 252 -16.37 -18.66 0.46
N HIS A 253 -16.26 -17.50 1.11
CA HIS A 253 -17.11 -17.17 2.25
C HIS A 253 -18.56 -16.91 1.79
N PRO A 254 -19.59 -17.50 2.47
CA PRO A 254 -20.99 -17.40 2.03
C PRO A 254 -21.47 -15.97 1.80
N VAL A 255 -21.18 -15.03 2.70
CA VAL A 255 -21.55 -13.61 2.56
C VAL A 255 -20.94 -12.99 1.31
N ILE A 256 -19.64 -13.25 1.03
CA ILE A 256 -18.97 -12.72 -0.15
C ILE A 256 -19.57 -13.32 -1.43
N LEU A 257 -19.92 -14.62 -1.43
CA LEU A 257 -20.55 -15.27 -2.57
C LEU A 257 -21.99 -14.78 -2.80
N GLU A 258 -22.74 -14.45 -1.77
CA GLU A 258 -24.06 -13.83 -1.87
C GLU A 258 -23.96 -12.45 -2.51
N LEU A 259 -23.06 -11.60 -2.02
CA LEU A 259 -22.81 -10.27 -2.59
C LEU A 259 -22.28 -10.35 -4.02
N SER A 260 -21.43 -11.34 -4.33
CA SER A 260 -20.98 -11.61 -5.70
C SER A 260 -22.16 -11.83 -6.66
N LYS A 261 -23.16 -12.62 -6.25
CA LYS A 261 -24.40 -12.83 -7.03
C LYS A 261 -25.24 -11.56 -7.10
N LYS A 262 -25.44 -10.87 -5.97
CA LYS A 262 -26.25 -9.64 -5.88
C LYS A 262 -25.75 -8.55 -6.84
N TYR A 263 -24.44 -8.35 -6.91
CA TYR A 263 -23.82 -7.30 -7.73
C TYR A 263 -23.42 -7.78 -9.13
N ASN A 264 -23.57 -9.07 -9.43
CA ASN A 264 -23.05 -9.69 -10.66
C ASN A 264 -21.56 -9.36 -10.86
N ARG A 265 -20.77 -9.55 -9.80
CA ARG A 265 -19.32 -9.31 -9.72
C ARG A 265 -18.64 -10.51 -9.09
N SER A 266 -17.36 -10.73 -9.39
CA SER A 266 -16.63 -11.81 -8.75
C SER A 266 -16.39 -11.54 -7.25
N ALA A 267 -16.17 -12.59 -6.48
CA ALA A 267 -15.82 -12.48 -5.06
C ALA A 267 -14.58 -11.61 -4.82
N SER A 268 -13.57 -11.67 -5.73
CA SER A 268 -12.40 -10.79 -5.69
C SER A 268 -12.77 -9.32 -5.88
N GLN A 269 -13.63 -9.02 -6.84
CA GLN A 269 -14.11 -7.65 -7.07
C GLN A 269 -14.86 -7.10 -5.85
N ILE A 270 -15.67 -7.92 -5.18
CA ILE A 270 -16.38 -7.53 -3.94
C ILE A 270 -15.38 -7.17 -2.84
N CYS A 271 -14.38 -8.02 -2.57
CA CYS A 271 -13.38 -7.76 -1.52
C CYS A 271 -12.53 -6.51 -1.83
N ILE A 272 -12.08 -6.35 -3.08
CA ILE A 272 -11.27 -5.18 -3.50
C ILE A 272 -12.11 -3.90 -3.41
N ARG A 273 -13.35 -3.93 -3.90
CA ARG A 273 -14.25 -2.78 -3.84
C ARG A 273 -14.55 -2.38 -2.40
N TRP A 274 -14.79 -3.34 -1.52
CA TRP A 274 -14.99 -3.11 -0.09
C TRP A 274 -13.78 -2.41 0.54
N SER A 275 -12.55 -2.86 0.26
CA SER A 275 -11.34 -2.20 0.75
C SER A 275 -11.26 -0.74 0.28
N ILE A 276 -11.47 -0.50 -1.02
CA ILE A 276 -11.42 0.86 -1.61
C ILE A 276 -12.51 1.77 -1.03
N GLN A 277 -13.74 1.26 -0.82
CA GLN A 277 -14.82 2.05 -0.23
C GLN A 277 -14.59 2.41 1.23
N ASN A 278 -13.76 1.64 1.95
CA ASN A 278 -13.28 2.00 3.28
C ASN A 278 -12.13 3.02 3.27
N GLY A 279 -11.75 3.54 2.10
CA GLY A 279 -10.65 4.49 1.95
C GLY A 279 -9.27 3.84 2.06
N VAL A 280 -9.17 2.53 1.88
CA VAL A 280 -7.93 1.75 1.93
C VAL A 280 -7.36 1.59 0.54
N ILE A 281 -6.12 2.05 0.33
CA ILE A 281 -5.34 1.76 -0.88
C ILE A 281 -5.09 0.26 -0.89
N THR A 282 -5.34 -0.43 -2.00
CA THR A 282 -5.31 -1.90 -1.99
C THR A 282 -4.44 -2.48 -3.11
N ILE A 283 -3.65 -3.50 -2.79
CA ILE A 283 -2.62 -4.07 -3.66
C ILE A 283 -2.80 -5.59 -3.83
N PRO A 284 -3.89 -6.04 -4.51
CA PRO A 284 -4.05 -7.46 -4.81
C PRO A 284 -2.89 -7.99 -5.65
N LYS A 285 -2.49 -9.25 -5.40
CA LYS A 285 -1.48 -9.94 -6.19
C LYS A 285 -2.12 -10.99 -7.10
N SER A 286 -1.69 -11.02 -8.36
CA SER A 286 -1.97 -12.13 -9.26
C SER A 286 -0.84 -12.33 -10.27
N THR A 287 -0.61 -13.58 -10.70
CA THR A 287 0.25 -13.94 -11.82
C THR A 287 -0.56 -14.34 -13.06
N LYS A 288 -1.87 -14.12 -13.03
CA LYS A 288 -2.77 -14.49 -14.12
C LYS A 288 -3.36 -13.23 -14.75
N PRO A 289 -3.08 -12.91 -16.03
CA PRO A 289 -3.56 -11.71 -16.70
C PRO A 289 -5.07 -11.50 -16.56
N HIS A 290 -5.89 -12.53 -16.81
CA HIS A 290 -7.35 -12.44 -16.71
C HIS A 290 -7.84 -12.06 -15.30
N ARG A 291 -7.15 -12.51 -14.22
CA ARG A 291 -7.51 -12.13 -12.84
C ARG A 291 -7.10 -10.69 -12.53
N ILE A 292 -5.98 -10.22 -13.11
CA ILE A 292 -5.57 -8.83 -12.97
C ILE A 292 -6.59 -7.92 -13.64
N LEU A 293 -7.00 -8.23 -14.87
CA LEU A 293 -8.05 -7.50 -15.57
C LEU A 293 -9.36 -7.45 -14.75
N GLU A 294 -9.79 -8.60 -14.21
CA GLU A 294 -10.96 -8.70 -13.36
C GLU A 294 -10.83 -7.80 -12.12
N ASN A 295 -9.67 -7.84 -11.41
CA ASN A 295 -9.41 -7.03 -10.23
C ASN A 295 -9.42 -5.53 -10.51
N CYS A 296 -9.12 -5.11 -11.74
CA CYS A 296 -9.16 -3.70 -12.15
C CYS A 296 -10.59 -3.18 -12.41
N GLN A 297 -11.56 -4.07 -12.67
CA GLN A 297 -12.94 -3.72 -12.98
C GLN A 297 -13.80 -3.48 -11.72
N VAL A 298 -13.32 -2.64 -10.81
CA VAL A 298 -13.94 -2.40 -9.49
C VAL A 298 -14.49 -0.99 -9.30
N PHE A 299 -14.31 -0.11 -10.29
CA PHE A 299 -14.75 1.28 -10.18
C PHE A 299 -16.15 1.53 -10.74
N GLY A 300 -16.71 0.56 -11.49
CA GLY A 300 -18.03 0.66 -12.15
C GLY A 300 -19.23 0.27 -11.28
N PHE A 301 -19.04 0.01 -9.97
CA PHE A 301 -20.13 -0.31 -9.05
C PHE A 301 -19.79 0.15 -7.64
N MET A 302 -20.80 0.19 -6.77
CA MET A 302 -20.65 0.49 -5.35
C MET A 302 -21.43 -0.53 -4.53
N LEU A 303 -20.87 -0.92 -3.39
CA LEU A 303 -21.58 -1.69 -2.37
C LEU A 303 -22.45 -0.73 -1.56
N SER A 304 -23.64 -1.15 -1.19
CA SER A 304 -24.49 -0.40 -0.24
C SER A 304 -23.87 -0.37 1.16
N GLU A 305 -24.29 0.57 2.00
CA GLU A 305 -23.83 0.65 3.39
C GLU A 305 -24.11 -0.65 4.16
N GLU A 306 -25.30 -1.24 3.98
CA GLU A 306 -25.69 -2.52 4.58
C GLU A 306 -24.75 -3.66 4.16
N ASP A 307 -24.35 -3.71 2.88
CA ASP A 307 -23.43 -4.71 2.35
C ASP A 307 -21.99 -4.48 2.83
N MET A 308 -21.57 -3.22 2.93
CA MET A 308 -20.30 -2.84 3.55
C MET A 308 -20.22 -3.33 4.99
N ASP A 309 -21.27 -3.12 5.77
CA ASP A 309 -21.41 -3.60 7.15
C ASP A 309 -21.44 -5.12 7.25
N SER A 310 -22.09 -5.79 6.28
CA SER A 310 -22.14 -7.26 6.24
C SER A 310 -20.75 -7.87 6.08
N ILE A 311 -19.89 -7.27 5.27
CA ILE A 311 -18.48 -7.65 5.17
C ILE A 311 -17.71 -7.21 6.42
N GLY A 312 -18.00 -6.03 6.97
CA GLY A 312 -17.41 -5.52 8.20
C GLY A 312 -17.56 -6.48 9.38
N ARG A 313 -18.72 -7.15 9.50
CA ARG A 313 -19.01 -8.16 10.53
C ARG A 313 -18.22 -9.48 10.39
N LEU A 314 -17.46 -9.66 9.31
CA LEU A 314 -16.62 -10.85 9.12
C LEU A 314 -15.28 -10.78 9.86
N HIS A 315 -14.99 -9.66 10.53
CA HIS A 315 -13.76 -9.48 11.29
C HIS A 315 -13.60 -10.54 12.39
N THR A 316 -12.46 -11.22 12.40
CA THR A 316 -12.11 -12.26 13.36
C THR A 316 -10.68 -12.10 13.90
N ASP A 317 -10.03 -10.97 13.63
CA ASP A 317 -8.61 -10.70 13.94
C ASP A 317 -7.68 -11.81 13.40
N THR A 318 -8.00 -12.31 12.23
CA THR A 318 -7.24 -13.40 11.60
C THR A 318 -6.11 -12.84 10.73
N LYS A 319 -4.90 -12.77 11.28
CA LYS A 319 -3.68 -12.45 10.53
C LYS A 319 -3.17 -13.67 9.77
N LEU A 320 -3.04 -13.56 8.46
CA LEU A 320 -2.57 -14.62 7.56
C LEU A 320 -1.11 -14.48 7.18
N VAL A 321 -0.57 -13.27 7.29
CA VAL A 321 0.84 -13.00 7.03
C VAL A 321 1.56 -12.88 8.36
N ARG A 322 2.30 -13.94 8.70
CA ARG A 322 3.12 -14.00 9.92
C ARG A 322 4.58 -14.09 9.51
N LEU A 323 5.42 -13.28 10.16
CA LEU A 323 6.85 -13.55 10.11
C LEU A 323 7.11 -14.86 10.83
N SER A 324 7.79 -15.79 10.16
CA SER A 324 8.34 -17.00 10.78
C SER A 324 9.53 -16.67 11.70
N TYR A 325 9.68 -15.41 12.08
CA TYR A 325 10.75 -14.88 12.92
C TYR A 325 10.23 -14.63 14.33
N PRO A 326 10.99 -14.98 15.39
CA PRO A 326 10.54 -14.85 16.78
C PRO A 326 10.37 -13.41 17.27
N LEU A 327 10.47 -12.42 16.41
CA LEU A 327 10.60 -11.01 16.74
C LEU A 327 9.30 -10.21 16.74
N TRP A 328 8.30 -10.68 16.03
CA TRP A 328 7.03 -9.94 15.95
C TRP A 328 6.04 -10.46 16.97
N LYS A 329 5.71 -9.60 17.95
CA LYS A 329 4.78 -9.91 19.05
C LYS A 329 3.42 -9.21 18.91
N GLY A 330 3.16 -8.64 17.74
CA GLY A 330 1.91 -7.95 17.48
C GLY A 330 0.80 -8.80 16.88
#